data_97739be7b532e1ab9a2b0fcf517d0bd3
#
_entry.id   97739be7b532e1ab9a2b0fcf517d0bd3
#
_cell.length_a   1.000
_cell.length_b   1.000
_cell.length_c   1.000
_cell.angle_alpha   90.00
_cell.angle_beta   90.00
_cell.angle_gamma   90.00
#
_symmetry.space_group_name_H-M   'P 1'
#
loop_
_entity.id
_entity.type
_entity.pdbx_description
1 polymer ?
#
loop_
_entity_poly.entity_id
_entity_poly.type
_entity_poly.pdbx_seq_one_letter_code
_entity_poly.pdbx_strand_id
1 'polypeptide(L)'
;MKSKISVLLSFLCLVIFMPVLVNANQNPGSDENGPQKLENPMSVQYLKSQLLKSQPRMVLNSTIEKSLLGKLKSDPVVQNLYKAIQLSAEKIQKKPLLVRKLEGRRLLGVSREMLLRVNMLGMVYRIEKSPKILNRINEEVVAVCNFQDWNPSHYLDVAEMSMAVALALDWTAGKLPKSTIELAKTSLIEKGIKPSYNEKGNTGWIKGTNNWNQVCNGGMIAASIAIAEKDPELAAKTISRSLNGMPYALQEYAPDGVYPEGSTYWGYGTSFSVVTSAILESAFGTDFGIAEYPAFKKSAMFRVLMNTPSTWYYNYADCGDKRSEGGDVTLAWFATKTGNKPFLKRTVFFSRIWTLANFPEFRVLPWFGFRNTRKKQVKQFPEPGRVMDQTRS
;
A
#
# COMPACT_ATOMS: atom_id res chain seq x y z
N MET A 1 -62.74 42.30 -4.66
CA MET A 1 -61.92 41.27 -5.30
C MET A 1 -60.51 41.19 -4.68
N LYS A 2 -60.39 40.91 -3.38
CA LYS A 2 -59.09 40.72 -2.68
C LYS A 2 -59.25 39.70 -1.56
N SER A 3 -59.60 38.44 -1.87
CA SER A 3 -59.63 37.39 -0.82
C SER A 3 -59.51 35.93 -1.36
N LYS A 4 -59.10 35.71 -2.60
CA LYS A 4 -59.00 34.36 -3.15
C LYS A 4 -57.57 33.92 -3.58
N ILE A 5 -56.56 34.77 -3.40
CA ILE A 5 -55.14 34.45 -3.78
C ILE A 5 -54.33 33.98 -2.54
N SER A 6 -54.83 34.25 -1.30
CA SER A 6 -54.07 33.96 -0.09
C SER A 6 -54.18 32.49 0.39
N VAL A 7 -55.13 31.72 -0.14
CA VAL A 7 -55.34 30.31 0.27
C VAL A 7 -54.58 29.31 -0.62
N LEU A 8 -54.22 29.73 -1.83
CA LEU A 8 -53.50 28.84 -2.74
C LEU A 8 -51.98 28.80 -2.49
N LEU A 9 -51.41 29.83 -1.86
CA LEU A 9 -49.98 29.84 -1.50
C LEU A 9 -49.69 29.08 -0.20
N SER A 10 -50.66 28.88 0.66
CA SER A 10 -50.51 28.14 1.91
C SER A 10 -50.52 26.61 1.72
N PHE A 11 -51.06 26.14 0.58
CA PHE A 11 -51.06 24.71 0.26
C PHE A 11 -49.80 24.25 -0.50
N LEU A 12 -49.08 25.19 -1.14
CA LEU A 12 -47.86 24.87 -1.89
C LEU A 12 -46.63 24.77 -0.97
N CYS A 13 -46.64 25.42 0.18
CA CYS A 13 -45.54 25.32 1.16
C CYS A 13 -45.60 24.10 2.10
N LEU A 14 -46.75 23.39 2.15
CA LEU A 14 -46.91 22.23 3.04
C LEU A 14 -46.48 20.88 2.39
N VAL A 15 -46.20 20.88 1.09
CA VAL A 15 -45.77 19.66 0.39
C VAL A 15 -44.24 19.57 0.26
N ILE A 16 -43.50 20.63 0.62
CA ILE A 16 -42.01 20.67 0.47
C ILE A 16 -41.32 20.30 1.80
N PHE A 17 -42.02 20.16 2.91
CA PHE A 17 -41.50 19.70 4.19
C PHE A 17 -42.17 18.38 4.66
N MET A 18 -42.24 17.38 3.82
CA MET A 18 -42.21 16.04 4.36
C MET A 18 -40.74 15.79 4.74
N PRO A 19 -40.42 15.57 6.02
CA PRO A 19 -39.16 14.99 6.37
C PRO A 19 -39.16 13.62 5.64
N VAL A 20 -38.28 13.43 4.68
CA VAL A 20 -37.82 12.10 4.33
C VAL A 20 -37.28 11.59 5.65
N LEU A 21 -38.05 10.79 6.34
CA LEU A 21 -37.55 9.91 7.38
C LEU A 21 -36.57 8.96 6.63
N VAL A 22 -35.36 9.49 6.40
CA VAL A 22 -34.20 8.65 6.22
C VAL A 22 -34.18 7.83 7.51
N ASN A 23 -34.55 6.59 7.39
CA ASN A 23 -34.37 5.62 8.45
C ASN A 23 -32.85 5.57 8.73
N ALA A 24 -32.39 6.46 9.60
CA ALA A 24 -31.01 6.49 10.10
C ALA A 24 -30.71 5.28 11.01
N ASN A 25 -31.59 4.28 10.99
CA ASN A 25 -31.44 3.00 11.68
C ASN A 25 -31.15 1.83 10.74
N GLN A 26 -30.52 2.08 9.62
CA GLN A 26 -29.63 1.10 9.03
C GLN A 26 -28.20 1.49 9.43
N ASN A 27 -27.83 1.28 10.71
CA ASN A 27 -26.54 0.68 10.96
C ASN A 27 -26.44 -0.47 9.94
N PRO A 28 -25.44 -0.51 9.05
CA PRO A 28 -25.15 -1.73 8.32
C PRO A 28 -24.98 -2.76 9.45
N GLY A 29 -25.94 -3.69 9.51
CA GLY A 29 -26.04 -4.63 10.60
C GLY A 29 -24.66 -5.16 10.90
N SER A 30 -24.26 -5.15 12.15
CA SER A 30 -23.32 -6.11 12.68
C SER A 30 -23.92 -7.47 12.28
N ASP A 31 -23.57 -7.95 11.10
CA ASP A 31 -23.86 -9.30 10.68
C ASP A 31 -23.32 -10.18 11.80
N GLU A 32 -24.18 -10.99 12.39
CA GLU A 32 -23.79 -11.99 13.38
C GLU A 32 -22.65 -12.90 12.89
N ASN A 33 -22.30 -12.81 11.61
CA ASN A 33 -21.31 -13.63 10.91
C ASN A 33 -19.94 -12.96 10.66
N GLY A 34 -19.72 -11.70 11.07
CA GLY A 34 -18.44 -10.98 10.84
C GLY A 34 -18.22 -10.60 9.36
N PRO A 35 -17.01 -10.10 8.99
CA PRO A 35 -16.72 -9.64 7.62
C PRO A 35 -16.71 -10.78 6.61
N GLN A 36 -17.02 -10.47 5.34
CA GLN A 36 -16.84 -11.41 4.22
C GLN A 36 -15.40 -11.93 4.24
N LYS A 37 -15.24 -13.25 4.29
CA LYS A 37 -13.93 -13.89 4.39
C LYS A 37 -13.18 -13.83 3.06
N LEU A 38 -11.86 -13.71 3.12
CA LEU A 38 -10.98 -13.99 1.99
C LEU A 38 -10.85 -15.51 1.81
N GLU A 39 -10.43 -15.92 0.60
CA GLU A 39 -9.99 -17.29 0.38
C GLU A 39 -8.79 -17.60 1.27
N ASN A 40 -8.81 -18.74 1.95
CA ASN A 40 -7.72 -19.13 2.85
C ASN A 40 -7.45 -20.63 2.83
N PRO A 41 -6.81 -21.14 1.78
CA PRO A 41 -6.39 -22.54 1.70
C PRO A 41 -5.08 -22.79 2.45
N MET A 42 -4.53 -21.81 3.16
CA MET A 42 -3.17 -21.81 3.67
C MET A 42 -2.97 -22.92 4.72
N SER A 43 -2.19 -23.89 4.33
CA SER A 43 -1.66 -24.97 5.14
C SER A 43 -0.17 -25.16 4.83
N VAL A 44 0.56 -25.93 5.60
CA VAL A 44 1.97 -26.26 5.30
C VAL A 44 2.10 -26.93 3.94
N GLN A 45 1.16 -27.81 3.61
CA GLN A 45 1.15 -28.51 2.30
C GLN A 45 0.89 -27.51 1.16
N TYR A 46 -0.11 -26.61 1.30
CA TYR A 46 -0.41 -25.58 0.31
C TYR A 46 0.79 -24.65 0.13
N LEU A 47 1.37 -24.14 1.22
CA LEU A 47 2.56 -23.30 1.20
C LEU A 47 3.71 -23.96 0.43
N LYS A 48 4.04 -25.22 0.76
CA LYS A 48 5.13 -25.95 0.10
C LYS A 48 4.86 -26.23 -1.38
N SER A 49 3.62 -26.46 -1.79
CA SER A 49 3.25 -26.78 -3.16
C SER A 49 3.06 -25.54 -4.06
N GLN A 50 2.48 -24.48 -3.52
CA GLN A 50 2.05 -23.30 -4.32
C GLN A 50 3.02 -22.13 -4.28
N LEU A 51 3.85 -22.02 -3.22
CA LEU A 51 4.81 -20.93 -3.13
C LEU A 51 5.85 -21.02 -4.25
N LEU A 52 5.99 -19.94 -5.02
CA LEU A 52 7.01 -19.85 -6.07
C LEU A 52 8.41 -20.13 -5.50
N LYS A 53 9.11 -21.11 -6.06
CA LYS A 53 10.43 -21.56 -5.56
C LYS A 53 11.54 -20.58 -5.84
N SER A 54 11.47 -19.90 -6.99
CA SER A 54 12.50 -18.93 -7.40
C SER A 54 12.29 -17.55 -6.77
N GLN A 55 13.37 -16.91 -6.39
CA GLN A 55 13.38 -15.51 -5.97
C GLN A 55 13.87 -14.61 -7.12
N PRO A 56 13.36 -13.36 -7.25
CA PRO A 56 12.36 -12.74 -6.39
C PRO A 56 10.97 -13.32 -6.60
N ARG A 57 10.18 -13.32 -5.56
CA ARG A 57 8.76 -13.79 -5.57
C ARG A 57 7.80 -12.84 -4.83
N MET A 58 8.30 -11.76 -4.24
CA MET A 58 7.49 -10.74 -3.58
C MET A 58 7.45 -9.47 -4.43
N VAL A 59 6.25 -9.05 -4.86
CA VAL A 59 6.02 -7.92 -5.77
C VAL A 59 6.63 -8.14 -7.16
N LEU A 60 7.86 -8.60 -7.21
CA LEU A 60 8.59 -9.00 -8.40
C LEU A 60 8.63 -10.53 -8.52
N ASN A 61 8.62 -10.99 -9.76
CA ASN A 61 9.02 -12.34 -10.15
C ASN A 61 9.69 -12.23 -11.55
N SER A 62 10.20 -13.31 -12.08
CA SER A 62 10.91 -13.31 -13.35
C SER A 62 10.11 -12.70 -14.52
N THR A 63 8.78 -12.97 -14.55
CA THR A 63 7.89 -12.43 -15.59
C THR A 63 7.71 -10.92 -15.46
N ILE A 64 7.47 -10.44 -14.25
CA ILE A 64 7.30 -9.01 -13.96
C ILE A 64 8.62 -8.27 -14.22
N GLU A 65 9.74 -8.82 -13.78
CA GLU A 65 11.06 -8.24 -13.98
C GLU A 65 11.39 -8.12 -15.48
N LYS A 66 11.15 -9.17 -16.26
CA LYS A 66 11.33 -9.14 -17.73
C LYS A 66 10.47 -8.06 -18.39
N SER A 67 9.20 -7.95 -18.01
CA SER A 67 8.29 -6.91 -18.51
C SER A 67 8.80 -5.51 -18.18
N LEU A 68 9.28 -5.31 -16.96
CA LEU A 68 9.83 -4.05 -16.49
C LEU A 68 11.06 -3.63 -17.29
N LEU A 69 12.03 -4.55 -17.47
CA LEU A 69 13.24 -4.29 -18.25
C LEU A 69 12.91 -3.93 -19.71
N GLY A 70 11.87 -4.55 -20.28
CA GLY A 70 11.35 -4.17 -21.59
C GLY A 70 10.80 -2.74 -21.63
N LYS A 71 10.02 -2.36 -20.60
CA LYS A 71 9.45 -1.00 -20.52
C LYS A 71 10.49 0.08 -20.26
N LEU A 72 11.53 -0.21 -19.50
CA LEU A 72 12.65 0.71 -19.29
C LEU A 72 13.32 1.15 -20.60
N LYS A 73 13.28 0.31 -21.65
CA LYS A 73 13.84 0.64 -22.96
C LYS A 73 12.94 1.57 -23.78
N SER A 74 11.63 1.61 -23.53
CA SER A 74 10.67 2.21 -24.46
C SER A 74 9.60 3.10 -23.82
N ASP A 75 9.40 3.09 -22.49
CA ASP A 75 8.38 3.89 -21.84
C ASP A 75 9.01 5.05 -21.04
N PRO A 76 8.82 6.32 -21.49
CA PRO A 76 9.41 7.48 -20.83
C PRO A 76 8.96 7.66 -19.37
N VAL A 77 7.73 7.23 -19.03
CA VAL A 77 7.25 7.29 -17.63
C VAL A 77 8.06 6.34 -16.77
N VAL A 78 8.29 5.11 -17.25
CA VAL A 78 9.10 4.11 -16.54
C VAL A 78 10.53 4.58 -16.37
N GLN A 79 11.11 5.16 -17.41
CA GLN A 79 12.46 5.74 -17.38
C GLN A 79 12.58 6.87 -16.35
N ASN A 80 11.60 7.78 -16.31
CA ASN A 80 11.57 8.89 -15.36
C ASN A 80 11.46 8.40 -13.91
N LEU A 81 10.58 7.43 -13.65
CA LEU A 81 10.44 6.82 -12.34
C LEU A 81 11.70 6.08 -11.91
N TYR A 82 12.32 5.33 -12.82
CA TYR A 82 13.57 4.67 -12.50
C TYR A 82 14.70 5.67 -12.20
N LYS A 83 14.77 6.77 -12.93
CA LYS A 83 15.73 7.85 -12.63
C LYS A 83 15.54 8.43 -11.24
N ALA A 84 14.29 8.62 -10.79
CA ALA A 84 14.00 9.07 -9.43
C ALA A 84 14.46 8.04 -8.38
N ILE A 85 14.28 6.73 -8.65
CA ILE A 85 14.75 5.64 -7.79
C ILE A 85 16.29 5.63 -7.71
N GLN A 86 16.99 5.78 -8.85
CA GLN A 86 18.45 5.87 -8.88
C GLN A 86 18.97 7.04 -8.03
N LEU A 87 18.42 8.23 -8.20
CA LEU A 87 18.79 9.41 -7.40
C LEU A 87 18.56 9.20 -5.90
N SER A 88 17.48 8.51 -5.52
CA SER A 88 17.24 8.13 -4.12
C SER A 88 18.26 7.13 -3.63
N ALA A 89 18.58 6.11 -4.40
CA ALA A 89 19.59 5.10 -4.04
C ALA A 89 20.99 5.73 -3.90
N GLU A 90 21.36 6.68 -4.76
CA GLU A 90 22.61 7.44 -4.65
C GLU A 90 22.68 8.25 -3.34
N LYS A 91 21.58 8.92 -2.95
CA LYS A 91 21.49 9.64 -1.66
C LYS A 91 21.62 8.68 -0.47
N ILE A 92 20.93 7.53 -0.53
CA ILE A 92 20.95 6.51 0.53
C ILE A 92 22.37 5.96 0.75
N GLN A 93 23.14 5.72 -0.31
CA GLN A 93 24.52 5.25 -0.19
C GLN A 93 25.44 6.21 0.58
N LYS A 94 25.09 7.51 0.65
CA LYS A 94 25.83 8.53 1.37
C LYS A 94 25.37 8.73 2.82
N LYS A 95 24.21 8.14 3.20
CA LYS A 95 23.68 8.23 4.57
C LYS A 95 24.39 7.25 5.51
N PRO A 96 24.49 7.55 6.80
CA PRO A 96 24.95 6.57 7.81
C PRO A 96 23.97 5.38 7.85
N LEU A 97 24.44 4.25 8.35
CA LEU A 97 23.59 3.10 8.65
C LEU A 97 22.53 3.46 9.69
N LEU A 98 21.43 2.74 9.66
CA LEU A 98 20.36 2.94 10.64
C LEU A 98 20.80 2.51 12.03
N VAL A 99 20.40 3.28 13.02
CA VAL A 99 20.58 2.99 14.44
C VAL A 99 19.20 2.91 15.12
N ARG A 100 19.10 2.09 16.17
CA ARG A 100 17.87 1.98 16.95
C ARG A 100 17.65 3.23 17.78
N LYS A 101 16.81 4.13 17.30
CA LYS A 101 16.47 5.39 17.97
C LYS A 101 14.95 5.55 18.01
N LEU A 102 14.41 5.62 19.21
CA LEU A 102 13.00 5.90 19.41
C LEU A 102 12.71 7.40 19.29
N GLU A 103 11.59 7.74 18.70
CA GLU A 103 10.97 9.07 18.76
C GLU A 103 9.71 8.93 19.63
N GLY A 104 9.78 9.44 20.84
CA GLY A 104 8.84 9.10 21.90
C GLY A 104 8.86 7.58 22.17
N ARG A 105 7.75 6.91 21.96
CA ARG A 105 7.61 5.44 22.12
C ARG A 105 7.71 4.66 20.79
N ARG A 106 8.08 5.31 19.69
CA ARG A 106 7.99 4.73 18.34
C ARG A 106 9.36 4.57 17.69
N LEU A 107 9.60 3.40 17.12
CA LEU A 107 10.71 3.13 16.21
C LEU A 107 10.31 3.37 14.74
N LEU A 108 9.09 3.81 14.50
CA LEU A 108 8.43 3.85 13.20
C LEU A 108 9.21 4.65 12.13
N GLY A 109 9.84 5.76 12.54
CA GLY A 109 10.70 6.55 11.65
C GLY A 109 11.86 5.72 11.09
N VAL A 110 12.49 4.90 11.93
CA VAL A 110 13.60 4.01 11.53
C VAL A 110 13.11 2.87 10.62
N SER A 111 11.98 2.24 10.97
CA SER A 111 11.39 1.16 10.17
C SER A 111 10.98 1.64 8.78
N ARG A 112 10.36 2.81 8.69
CA ARG A 112 10.01 3.46 7.41
C ARG A 112 11.24 3.81 6.57
N GLU A 113 12.28 4.34 7.21
CA GLU A 113 13.51 4.64 6.50
C GLU A 113 14.18 3.34 5.98
N MET A 114 14.15 2.25 6.75
CA MET A 114 14.64 0.94 6.28
C MET A 114 13.85 0.44 5.07
N LEU A 115 12.52 0.52 5.14
CA LEU A 115 11.65 0.11 4.03
C LEU A 115 11.91 0.94 2.77
N LEU A 116 12.10 2.26 2.92
CA LEU A 116 12.50 3.13 1.81
C LEU A 116 13.85 2.72 1.22
N ARG A 117 14.87 2.51 2.07
CA ARG A 117 16.22 2.14 1.62
C ARG A 117 16.22 0.83 0.84
N VAL A 118 15.55 -0.18 1.36
CA VAL A 118 15.45 -1.48 0.70
C VAL A 118 14.73 -1.37 -0.64
N ASN A 119 13.62 -0.64 -0.71
CA ASN A 119 12.90 -0.46 -1.97
C ASN A 119 13.74 0.23 -3.04
N MET A 120 14.47 1.29 -2.69
CA MET A 120 15.29 2.03 -3.65
C MET A 120 16.54 1.24 -4.06
N LEU A 121 17.30 0.77 -3.08
CA LEU A 121 18.53 -0.01 -3.33
C LEU A 121 18.23 -1.35 -4.00
N GLY A 122 17.22 -2.07 -3.50
CA GLY A 122 16.83 -3.37 -4.03
C GLY A 122 16.40 -3.29 -5.48
N MET A 123 15.69 -2.24 -5.87
CA MET A 123 15.28 -2.04 -7.24
C MET A 123 16.44 -1.73 -8.16
N VAL A 124 17.35 -0.83 -7.74
CA VAL A 124 18.59 -0.57 -8.52
C VAL A 124 19.41 -1.85 -8.64
N TYR A 125 19.52 -2.64 -7.54
CA TYR A 125 20.21 -3.92 -7.59
C TYR A 125 19.56 -4.91 -8.58
N ARG A 126 18.23 -4.99 -8.62
CA ARG A 126 17.52 -5.89 -9.56
C ARG A 126 17.81 -5.55 -11.02
N ILE A 127 17.96 -4.28 -11.34
CA ILE A 127 18.19 -3.80 -12.72
C ILE A 127 19.68 -3.81 -13.08
N GLU A 128 20.54 -3.30 -12.20
CA GLU A 128 21.96 -3.05 -12.50
C GLU A 128 22.89 -4.17 -12.03
N LYS A 129 22.45 -5.02 -11.08
CA LYS A 129 23.25 -6.10 -10.47
C LYS A 129 24.57 -5.61 -9.83
N SER A 130 24.61 -4.35 -9.40
CA SER A 130 25.79 -3.69 -8.84
C SER A 130 26.24 -4.34 -7.51
N PRO A 131 27.50 -4.85 -7.39
CA PRO A 131 28.02 -5.38 -6.13
C PRO A 131 28.06 -4.34 -5.01
N LYS A 132 28.30 -3.07 -5.35
CA LYS A 132 28.30 -1.96 -4.39
C LYS A 132 26.92 -1.77 -3.74
N ILE A 133 25.87 -1.83 -4.55
CA ILE A 133 24.49 -1.73 -4.06
C ILE A 133 24.14 -2.96 -3.20
N LEU A 134 24.53 -4.16 -3.62
CA LEU A 134 24.33 -5.39 -2.85
C LEU A 134 25.01 -5.30 -1.48
N ASN A 135 26.25 -4.82 -1.43
CA ASN A 135 26.97 -4.63 -0.17
C ASN A 135 26.25 -3.63 0.75
N ARG A 136 25.76 -2.53 0.18
CA ARG A 136 24.98 -1.56 0.97
C ARG A 136 23.69 -2.16 1.53
N ILE A 137 22.96 -2.98 0.77
CA ILE A 137 21.79 -3.71 1.27
C ILE A 137 22.20 -4.65 2.42
N ASN A 138 23.33 -5.35 2.27
CA ASN A 138 23.87 -6.22 3.30
C ASN A 138 24.13 -5.45 4.62
N GLU A 139 24.81 -4.31 4.55
CA GLU A 139 25.11 -3.47 5.70
C GLU A 139 23.83 -2.98 6.42
N GLU A 140 22.83 -2.54 5.68
CA GLU A 140 21.54 -2.09 6.23
C GLU A 140 20.79 -3.25 6.91
N VAL A 141 20.75 -4.44 6.30
CA VAL A 141 20.12 -5.63 6.89
C VAL A 141 20.82 -6.03 8.17
N VAL A 142 22.16 -6.12 8.16
CA VAL A 142 22.94 -6.46 9.35
C VAL A 142 22.70 -5.45 10.48
N ALA A 143 22.69 -4.14 10.17
CA ALA A 143 22.47 -3.10 11.14
C ALA A 143 21.13 -3.26 11.87
N VAL A 144 20.02 -3.38 11.14
CA VAL A 144 18.67 -3.45 11.78
C VAL A 144 18.40 -4.81 12.43
N CYS A 145 18.99 -5.89 11.91
CA CYS A 145 18.86 -7.22 12.53
C CYS A 145 19.64 -7.34 13.85
N ASN A 146 20.65 -6.51 14.07
CA ASN A 146 21.38 -6.44 15.34
C ASN A 146 20.71 -5.52 16.40
N PHE A 147 19.61 -4.84 16.08
CA PHE A 147 18.83 -4.15 17.11
C PHE A 147 18.35 -5.16 18.17
N GLN A 148 18.26 -4.74 19.42
CA GLN A 148 17.76 -5.62 20.51
C GLN A 148 16.35 -6.14 20.21
N ASP A 149 15.47 -5.29 19.66
CA ASP A 149 14.12 -5.58 19.22
C ASP A 149 13.68 -4.60 18.11
N TRP A 150 12.50 -4.81 17.56
CA TRP A 150 11.84 -3.92 16.59
C TRP A 150 10.65 -3.18 17.20
N ASN A 151 10.64 -2.98 18.52
CA ASN A 151 9.63 -2.27 19.28
C ASN A 151 8.22 -2.90 19.24
N PRO A 152 8.03 -4.12 19.78
CA PRO A 152 6.74 -4.82 19.72
C PRO A 152 5.61 -4.15 20.50
N SER A 153 5.92 -3.16 21.34
CA SER A 153 4.90 -2.33 22.01
C SER A 153 4.12 -1.42 21.02
N HIS A 154 4.72 -1.14 19.85
CA HIS A 154 4.08 -0.39 18.76
C HIS A 154 4.24 -1.18 17.46
N TYR A 155 3.30 -2.09 17.18
CA TYR A 155 3.47 -3.15 16.18
C TYR A 155 3.61 -2.66 14.73
N LEU A 156 3.22 -1.44 14.40
CA LEU A 156 3.52 -0.81 13.09
C LEU A 156 5.02 -0.77 12.82
N ASP A 157 5.83 -0.53 13.87
CA ASP A 157 7.29 -0.49 13.78
C ASP A 157 7.84 -1.86 13.36
N VAL A 158 7.34 -2.91 14.01
CA VAL A 158 7.69 -4.32 13.72
C VAL A 158 7.27 -4.70 12.31
N ALA A 159 6.07 -4.33 11.90
CA ALA A 159 5.49 -4.73 10.61
C ALA A 159 6.25 -4.10 9.43
N GLU A 160 6.52 -2.80 9.49
CA GLU A 160 7.27 -2.11 8.42
C GLU A 160 8.74 -2.60 8.36
N MET A 161 9.38 -2.84 9.52
CA MET A 161 10.72 -3.43 9.56
C MET A 161 10.74 -4.86 8.99
N SER A 162 9.75 -5.67 9.35
CA SER A 162 9.61 -7.04 8.85
C SER A 162 9.43 -7.08 7.33
N MET A 163 8.59 -6.21 6.80
CA MET A 163 8.41 -6.09 5.34
C MET A 163 9.72 -5.67 4.65
N ALA A 164 10.45 -4.71 5.23
CA ALA A 164 11.72 -4.26 4.68
C ALA A 164 12.76 -5.38 4.62
N VAL A 165 12.97 -6.10 5.72
CA VAL A 165 13.94 -7.20 5.80
C VAL A 165 13.53 -8.36 4.88
N ALA A 166 12.23 -8.69 4.80
CA ALA A 166 11.70 -9.71 3.90
C ALA A 166 11.95 -9.38 2.42
N LEU A 167 11.67 -8.14 2.01
CA LEU A 167 11.95 -7.68 0.64
C LEU A 167 13.45 -7.64 0.33
N ALA A 168 14.30 -7.28 1.32
CA ALA A 168 15.75 -7.31 1.11
C ALA A 168 16.24 -8.73 0.81
N LEU A 169 15.78 -9.74 1.56
CA LEU A 169 16.10 -11.14 1.31
C LEU A 169 15.62 -11.61 -0.06
N ASP A 170 14.38 -11.29 -0.40
CA ASP A 170 13.75 -11.73 -1.65
C ASP A 170 14.39 -11.09 -2.89
N TRP A 171 14.60 -9.77 -2.87
CA TRP A 171 15.11 -9.05 -4.03
C TRP A 171 16.62 -9.23 -4.25
N THR A 172 17.35 -9.66 -3.23
CA THR A 172 18.75 -10.07 -3.40
C THR A 172 18.90 -11.51 -3.87
N ALA A 173 17.81 -12.31 -3.84
CA ALA A 173 17.75 -13.68 -4.40
C ALA A 173 18.93 -14.56 -3.98
N GLY A 174 19.20 -14.64 -2.67
CA GLY A 174 20.26 -15.45 -2.10
C GLY A 174 21.69 -14.97 -2.34
N LYS A 175 21.88 -13.74 -2.83
CA LYS A 175 23.21 -13.16 -3.10
C LYS A 175 23.85 -12.47 -1.90
N LEU A 176 23.12 -12.30 -0.80
CA LEU A 176 23.72 -11.85 0.46
C LEU A 176 24.60 -12.97 1.07
N PRO A 177 25.57 -12.61 1.94
CA PRO A 177 26.31 -13.60 2.71
C PRO A 177 25.39 -14.56 3.47
N LYS A 178 25.73 -15.84 3.55
CA LYS A 178 24.92 -16.85 4.25
C LYS A 178 24.64 -16.47 5.70
N SER A 179 25.63 -15.90 6.40
CA SER A 179 25.47 -15.37 7.77
C SER A 179 24.40 -14.29 7.86
N THR A 180 24.37 -13.36 6.89
CA THR A 180 23.35 -12.31 6.85
C THR A 180 21.96 -12.88 6.57
N ILE A 181 21.83 -13.85 5.66
CA ILE A 181 20.56 -14.50 5.36
C ILE A 181 20.02 -15.19 6.62
N GLU A 182 20.86 -15.92 7.36
CA GLU A 182 20.47 -16.60 8.60
C GLU A 182 20.12 -15.62 9.72
N LEU A 183 20.90 -14.56 9.89
CA LEU A 183 20.60 -13.48 10.83
C LEU A 183 19.25 -12.82 10.52
N ALA A 184 18.99 -12.51 9.26
CA ALA A 184 17.74 -11.86 8.82
C ALA A 184 16.53 -12.80 9.02
N LYS A 185 16.61 -14.07 8.63
CA LYS A 185 15.54 -15.05 8.85
C LYS A 185 15.27 -15.26 10.34
N THR A 186 16.29 -15.36 11.16
CA THR A 186 16.15 -15.47 12.61
C THR A 186 15.52 -14.21 13.21
N SER A 187 15.94 -13.03 12.77
CA SER A 187 15.34 -11.76 13.22
C SER A 187 13.88 -11.63 12.81
N LEU A 188 13.49 -12.05 11.60
CA LEU A 188 12.09 -12.11 11.17
C LEU A 188 11.25 -13.02 12.07
N ILE A 189 11.80 -14.16 12.48
CA ILE A 189 11.12 -15.08 13.40
C ILE A 189 11.01 -14.46 14.79
N GLU A 190 12.16 -14.08 15.40
CA GLU A 190 12.22 -13.74 16.82
C GLU A 190 11.72 -12.31 17.13
N LYS A 191 12.02 -11.36 16.25
CA LYS A 191 11.68 -9.95 16.46
C LYS A 191 10.43 -9.50 15.66
N GLY A 192 10.12 -10.20 14.57
CA GLY A 192 8.98 -9.95 13.71
C GLY A 192 7.76 -10.78 14.10
N ILE A 193 7.78 -12.08 13.84
CA ILE A 193 6.59 -12.94 13.88
C ILE A 193 6.21 -13.36 15.29
N LYS A 194 7.15 -13.92 16.07
CA LYS A 194 6.85 -14.46 17.41
C LYS A 194 6.20 -13.47 18.37
N PRO A 195 6.61 -12.18 18.42
CA PRO A 195 5.94 -11.21 19.28
C PRO A 195 4.45 -11.03 18.97
N SER A 196 3.99 -11.32 17.74
CA SER A 196 2.56 -11.27 17.35
C SER A 196 1.72 -12.40 17.94
N TYR A 197 2.33 -13.36 18.58
CA TYR A 197 1.68 -14.48 19.28
C TYR A 197 1.70 -14.32 20.79
N ASN A 198 2.27 -13.23 21.30
CA ASN A 198 2.23 -12.94 22.72
C ASN A 198 0.85 -12.35 23.09
N GLU A 199 0.01 -13.13 23.75
CA GLU A 199 -1.34 -12.73 24.15
C GLU A 199 -1.37 -11.50 25.07
N LYS A 200 -0.31 -11.25 25.84
CA LYS A 200 -0.13 -10.06 26.67
C LYS A 200 0.44 -8.86 25.87
N GLY A 201 0.76 -9.07 24.59
CA GLY A 201 1.32 -8.03 23.71
C GLY A 201 0.24 -7.21 22.98
N ASN A 202 0.72 -6.30 22.15
CA ASN A 202 -0.16 -5.50 21.28
C ASN A 202 -0.56 -6.34 20.05
N THR A 203 -1.66 -7.10 20.14
CA THR A 203 -2.17 -8.00 19.10
C THR A 203 -3.56 -7.61 18.58
N GLY A 204 -4.17 -6.56 19.12
CA GLY A 204 -5.51 -6.09 18.71
C GLY A 204 -5.62 -5.71 17.23
N TRP A 205 -4.50 -5.39 16.59
CA TRP A 205 -4.44 -5.09 15.17
C TRP A 205 -4.80 -6.28 14.27
N ILE A 206 -4.68 -7.52 14.74
CA ILE A 206 -4.95 -8.74 13.94
C ILE A 206 -6.36 -8.69 13.35
N LYS A 207 -7.34 -8.27 14.16
CA LYS A 207 -8.74 -8.07 13.77
C LYS A 207 -9.18 -6.60 13.92
N GLY A 208 -8.25 -5.67 13.97
CA GLY A 208 -8.54 -4.24 14.01
C GLY A 208 -9.21 -3.75 12.73
N THR A 209 -9.98 -2.67 12.84
CA THR A 209 -10.79 -2.12 11.74
C THR A 209 -10.15 -0.89 11.07
N ASN A 210 -8.87 -0.66 11.27
CA ASN A 210 -8.14 0.50 10.79
C ASN A 210 -6.82 0.13 10.10
N ASN A 211 -6.02 1.13 9.74
CA ASN A 211 -4.74 0.96 9.04
C ASN A 211 -3.74 0.01 9.74
N TRP A 212 -3.80 -0.13 11.08
CA TRP A 212 -2.94 -1.07 11.80
C TRP A 212 -3.12 -2.51 11.32
N ASN A 213 -4.37 -2.91 11.07
CA ASN A 213 -4.67 -4.24 10.53
C ASN A 213 -3.98 -4.47 9.19
N GLN A 214 -4.12 -3.53 8.27
CA GLN A 214 -3.58 -3.64 6.92
C GLN A 214 -2.04 -3.69 6.92
N VAL A 215 -1.42 -2.79 7.69
CA VAL A 215 0.04 -2.70 7.79
C VAL A 215 0.62 -3.92 8.49
N CYS A 216 0.07 -4.30 9.65
CA CYS A 216 0.65 -5.37 10.45
C CYS A 216 0.43 -6.75 9.81
N ASN A 217 -0.77 -7.05 9.32
CA ASN A 217 -1.00 -8.31 8.60
C ASN A 217 -0.15 -8.40 7.33
N GLY A 218 0.00 -7.30 6.57
CA GLY A 218 0.87 -7.25 5.40
C GLY A 218 2.35 -7.51 5.73
N GLY A 219 2.86 -6.90 6.80
CA GLY A 219 4.22 -7.15 7.28
C GLY A 219 4.45 -8.60 7.72
N MET A 220 3.45 -9.19 8.39
CA MET A 220 3.53 -10.61 8.81
C MET A 220 3.47 -11.58 7.64
N ILE A 221 2.68 -11.30 6.60
CA ILE A 221 2.65 -12.09 5.36
C ILE A 221 4.03 -12.05 4.68
N ALA A 222 4.60 -10.87 4.50
CA ALA A 222 5.92 -10.72 3.87
C ALA A 222 7.02 -11.47 4.66
N ALA A 223 7.05 -11.30 5.99
CA ALA A 223 7.98 -12.01 6.86
C ALA A 223 7.84 -13.54 6.74
N SER A 224 6.60 -14.03 6.73
CA SER A 224 6.30 -15.46 6.63
C SER A 224 6.74 -16.06 5.29
N ILE A 225 6.54 -15.35 4.17
CA ILE A 225 7.04 -15.78 2.86
C ILE A 225 8.58 -15.86 2.85
N ALA A 226 9.27 -14.91 3.51
CA ALA A 226 10.73 -14.91 3.58
C ALA A 226 11.33 -16.05 4.40
N ILE A 227 10.60 -16.57 5.38
CA ILE A 227 11.06 -17.68 6.25
C ILE A 227 10.46 -19.04 5.87
N ALA A 228 9.65 -19.11 4.81
CA ALA A 228 8.83 -20.28 4.48
C ALA A 228 9.63 -21.61 4.37
N GLU A 229 10.87 -21.55 3.90
CA GLU A 229 11.75 -22.72 3.82
C GLU A 229 12.43 -23.05 5.15
N LYS A 230 12.59 -22.07 6.06
CA LYS A 230 13.22 -22.27 7.37
C LYS A 230 12.24 -22.81 8.42
N ASP A 231 11.04 -22.24 8.43
CA ASP A 231 9.97 -22.60 9.35
C ASP A 231 8.61 -22.58 8.65
N PRO A 232 8.29 -23.62 7.87
CA PRO A 232 7.05 -23.65 7.08
C PRO A 232 5.78 -23.70 7.94
N GLU A 233 5.85 -24.21 9.16
CA GLU A 233 4.70 -24.32 10.06
C GLU A 233 4.33 -22.93 10.59
N LEU A 234 5.31 -22.20 11.11
CA LEU A 234 5.11 -20.83 11.57
C LEU A 234 4.67 -19.92 10.41
N ALA A 235 5.28 -20.09 9.22
CA ALA A 235 4.94 -19.32 8.05
C ALA A 235 3.48 -19.54 7.60
N ALA A 236 3.06 -20.80 7.43
CA ALA A 236 1.69 -21.13 7.04
C ALA A 236 0.66 -20.65 8.07
N LYS A 237 0.91 -20.91 9.37
CA LYS A 237 0.07 -20.45 10.47
C LYS A 237 -0.11 -18.91 10.45
N THR A 238 0.98 -18.17 10.21
CA THR A 238 0.95 -16.71 10.25
C THR A 238 0.26 -16.12 9.02
N ILE A 239 0.50 -16.65 7.82
CA ILE A 239 -0.21 -16.24 6.61
C ILE A 239 -1.71 -16.53 6.76
N SER A 240 -2.09 -17.73 7.21
CA SER A 240 -3.49 -18.09 7.43
C SER A 240 -4.18 -17.15 8.40
N ARG A 241 -3.55 -16.85 9.54
CA ARG A 241 -4.07 -15.88 10.52
C ARG A 241 -4.26 -14.48 9.90
N SER A 242 -3.29 -14.02 9.13
CA SER A 242 -3.33 -12.71 8.50
C SER A 242 -4.43 -12.61 7.44
N LEU A 243 -4.61 -13.64 6.59
CA LEU A 243 -5.71 -13.71 5.63
C LEU A 243 -7.08 -13.68 6.32
N ASN A 244 -7.22 -14.34 7.48
CA ASN A 244 -8.45 -14.27 8.28
C ASN A 244 -8.63 -12.93 9.01
N GLY A 245 -7.56 -12.18 9.23
CA GLY A 245 -7.58 -10.88 9.91
C GLY A 245 -7.85 -9.70 8.98
N MET A 246 -7.33 -9.70 7.77
CA MET A 246 -7.44 -8.58 6.83
C MET A 246 -8.88 -8.15 6.51
N PRO A 247 -9.87 -9.05 6.40
CA PRO A 247 -11.26 -8.66 6.14
C PRO A 247 -11.84 -7.63 7.10
N TYR A 248 -11.40 -7.61 8.35
CA TYR A 248 -11.90 -6.64 9.34
C TYR A 248 -11.61 -5.18 8.97
N ALA A 249 -10.46 -4.90 8.35
CA ALA A 249 -10.18 -3.55 7.84
C ALA A 249 -10.70 -3.35 6.41
N LEU A 250 -10.79 -4.40 5.60
CA LEU A 250 -11.30 -4.29 4.23
C LEU A 250 -12.81 -4.00 4.19
N GLN A 251 -13.58 -4.43 5.17
CA GLN A 251 -15.00 -4.08 5.25
C GLN A 251 -15.27 -2.62 5.58
N GLU A 252 -14.32 -1.92 6.22
CA GLU A 252 -14.47 -0.51 6.60
C GLU A 252 -14.57 0.44 5.40
N TYR A 253 -14.28 -0.04 4.21
CA TYR A 253 -14.55 0.71 2.97
C TYR A 253 -16.02 0.64 2.52
N ALA A 254 -16.85 -0.20 3.17
CA ALA A 254 -18.26 -0.34 2.82
C ALA A 254 -19.07 0.91 3.21
N PRO A 255 -20.18 1.21 2.47
CA PRO A 255 -20.65 0.49 1.29
C PRO A 255 -20.04 1.00 -0.04
N ASP A 256 -19.41 2.16 -0.07
CA ASP A 256 -19.09 2.93 -1.28
C ASP A 256 -17.61 3.20 -1.51
N GLY A 257 -16.74 2.73 -0.62
CA GLY A 257 -15.29 2.88 -0.71
C GLY A 257 -14.72 4.06 0.09
N VAL A 258 -15.53 4.75 0.89
CA VAL A 258 -15.05 5.82 1.79
C VAL A 258 -14.18 5.23 2.89
N TYR A 259 -13.07 5.90 3.21
CA TYR A 259 -12.19 5.46 4.29
C TYR A 259 -12.41 6.29 5.56
N PRO A 260 -12.73 5.66 6.70
CA PRO A 260 -13.17 6.36 7.92
C PRO A 260 -12.16 7.36 8.49
N GLU A 261 -10.86 7.10 8.36
CA GLU A 261 -9.79 7.99 8.86
C GLU A 261 -9.35 9.05 7.84
N GLY A 262 -10.06 9.20 6.71
CA GLY A 262 -9.75 10.20 5.70
C GLY A 262 -8.62 9.85 4.75
N SER A 263 -8.30 10.78 3.86
CA SER A 263 -7.45 10.57 2.69
C SER A 263 -5.99 10.22 3.04
N THR A 264 -5.44 10.78 4.11
CA THR A 264 -4.05 10.50 4.54
C THR A 264 -3.90 9.03 4.95
N TYR A 265 -4.80 8.55 5.81
CA TYR A 265 -4.75 7.15 6.27
C TYR A 265 -5.26 6.15 5.24
N TRP A 266 -6.14 6.57 4.30
CA TRP A 266 -6.38 5.81 3.09
C TRP A 266 -5.06 5.55 2.36
N GLY A 267 -4.25 6.58 2.14
CA GLY A 267 -2.93 6.43 1.52
C GLY A 267 -2.04 5.43 2.26
N TYR A 268 -2.04 5.45 3.58
CA TYR A 268 -1.22 4.55 4.39
C TYR A 268 -1.77 3.11 4.44
N GLY A 269 -2.98 2.91 4.91
CA GLY A 269 -3.57 1.56 5.06
C GLY A 269 -3.79 0.86 3.72
N THR A 270 -4.41 1.57 2.76
CA THR A 270 -4.71 1.03 1.42
C THR A 270 -3.43 0.64 0.69
N SER A 271 -2.35 1.43 0.79
CA SER A 271 -1.09 1.08 0.12
C SER A 271 -0.49 -0.24 0.63
N PHE A 272 -0.62 -0.52 1.93
CA PHE A 272 -0.19 -1.82 2.48
C PHE A 272 -1.07 -2.98 2.03
N SER A 273 -2.39 -2.81 1.93
CA SER A 273 -3.28 -3.82 1.34
C SER A 273 -2.92 -4.10 -0.13
N VAL A 274 -2.63 -3.06 -0.90
CA VAL A 274 -2.19 -3.17 -2.30
C VAL A 274 -0.84 -3.89 -2.43
N VAL A 275 0.14 -3.57 -1.57
CA VAL A 275 1.43 -4.28 -1.54
C VAL A 275 1.24 -5.74 -1.16
N THR A 276 0.41 -6.01 -0.16
CA THR A 276 0.12 -7.37 0.28
C THR A 276 -0.53 -8.19 -0.82
N SER A 277 -1.54 -7.64 -1.52
CA SER A 277 -2.14 -8.25 -2.71
C SER A 277 -1.07 -8.59 -3.76
N ALA A 278 -0.17 -7.67 -4.06
CA ALA A 278 0.88 -7.90 -5.04
C ALA A 278 1.95 -8.89 -4.60
N ILE A 279 2.30 -8.92 -3.32
CA ILE A 279 3.19 -9.93 -2.75
C ILE A 279 2.58 -11.32 -2.91
N LEU A 280 1.32 -11.48 -2.52
CA LEU A 280 0.61 -12.76 -2.62
C LEU A 280 0.44 -13.20 -4.06
N GLU A 281 0.00 -12.30 -4.95
CA GLU A 281 -0.19 -12.58 -6.38
C GLU A 281 1.13 -13.00 -7.06
N SER A 282 2.25 -12.36 -6.70
CA SER A 282 3.57 -12.72 -7.27
C SER A 282 4.13 -14.01 -6.69
N ALA A 283 3.81 -14.34 -5.43
CA ALA A 283 4.32 -15.51 -4.73
C ALA A 283 3.48 -16.78 -4.96
N PHE A 284 2.16 -16.64 -5.08
CA PHE A 284 1.20 -17.75 -5.15
C PHE A 284 0.34 -17.77 -6.43
N GLY A 285 0.41 -16.74 -7.28
CA GLY A 285 -0.47 -16.58 -8.44
C GLY A 285 -1.86 -16.06 -8.10
N THR A 286 -2.18 -15.85 -6.82
CA THR A 286 -3.44 -15.32 -6.31
C THR A 286 -3.19 -14.37 -5.14
N ASP A 287 -4.05 -13.37 -4.97
CA ASP A 287 -4.06 -12.52 -3.78
C ASP A 287 -5.18 -12.92 -2.79
N PHE A 288 -5.76 -14.10 -3.00
CA PHE A 288 -6.82 -14.67 -2.17
C PHE A 288 -8.08 -13.80 -2.06
N GLY A 289 -8.33 -12.94 -3.05
CA GLY A 289 -9.52 -12.10 -3.15
C GLY A 289 -9.39 -10.69 -2.56
N ILE A 290 -8.21 -10.25 -2.16
CA ILE A 290 -8.00 -8.88 -1.63
C ILE A 290 -8.39 -7.82 -2.67
N ALA A 291 -7.93 -7.95 -3.92
CA ALA A 291 -8.21 -6.98 -4.98
C ALA A 291 -9.69 -6.93 -5.37
N GLU A 292 -10.40 -8.02 -5.19
CA GLU A 292 -11.82 -8.13 -5.54
C GLU A 292 -12.76 -7.84 -4.36
N TYR A 293 -12.23 -7.53 -3.17
CA TYR A 293 -13.06 -7.19 -2.03
C TYR A 293 -13.96 -5.99 -2.35
N PRO A 294 -15.30 -6.12 -2.27
CA PRO A 294 -16.23 -5.24 -3.00
C PRO A 294 -16.06 -3.76 -2.73
N ALA A 295 -16.04 -3.37 -1.47
CA ALA A 295 -15.93 -1.97 -1.06
C ALA A 295 -14.49 -1.43 -1.23
N PHE A 296 -13.48 -2.27 -0.99
CA PHE A 296 -12.08 -1.91 -1.19
C PHE A 296 -11.80 -1.49 -2.64
N LYS A 297 -12.33 -2.24 -3.60
CA LYS A 297 -12.17 -1.94 -5.03
C LYS A 297 -12.75 -0.57 -5.41
N LYS A 298 -13.80 -0.12 -4.74
CA LYS A 298 -14.42 1.20 -4.96
C LYS A 298 -13.61 2.37 -4.40
N SER A 299 -12.73 2.13 -3.44
CA SER A 299 -12.06 3.18 -2.64
C SER A 299 -11.14 4.10 -3.43
N ALA A 300 -10.72 3.72 -4.65
CA ALA A 300 -9.95 4.60 -5.51
C ALA A 300 -10.69 5.90 -5.87
N MET A 301 -12.02 5.82 -6.04
CA MET A 301 -12.83 7.01 -6.33
C MET A 301 -12.86 7.97 -5.14
N PHE A 302 -12.97 7.45 -3.91
CA PHE A 302 -12.85 8.26 -2.70
C PHE A 302 -11.54 9.07 -2.70
N ARG A 303 -10.40 8.43 -2.95
CA ARG A 303 -9.11 9.11 -3.02
C ARG A 303 -9.07 10.23 -4.06
N VAL A 304 -9.66 10.01 -5.22
CA VAL A 304 -9.75 11.02 -6.29
C VAL A 304 -10.61 12.20 -5.87
N LEU A 305 -11.78 11.94 -5.26
CA LEU A 305 -12.74 12.97 -4.86
C LEU A 305 -12.24 13.81 -3.67
N MET A 306 -11.47 13.22 -2.75
CA MET A 306 -10.90 13.93 -1.61
C MET A 306 -9.73 14.86 -1.99
N ASN A 307 -9.20 14.75 -3.20
CA ASN A 307 -8.21 15.65 -3.74
C ASN A 307 -8.90 16.86 -4.36
N THR A 308 -8.96 17.96 -3.64
CA THR A 308 -9.49 19.23 -4.19
C THR A 308 -8.60 19.75 -5.33
N PRO A 309 -9.07 20.71 -6.16
CA PRO A 309 -8.23 21.39 -7.17
C PRO A 309 -7.01 22.09 -6.57
N SER A 310 -7.08 22.50 -5.30
CA SER A 310 -5.98 23.05 -4.52
C SER A 310 -5.02 21.96 -4.00
N THR A 311 -4.02 22.36 -3.22
CA THR A 311 -3.11 21.45 -2.52
C THR A 311 -3.68 20.88 -1.20
N TRP A 312 -4.95 21.13 -0.92
CA TRP A 312 -5.62 20.71 0.30
C TRP A 312 -6.42 19.42 0.09
N TYR A 313 -6.53 18.62 1.14
CA TYR A 313 -7.55 17.57 1.23
C TYR A 313 -8.86 18.15 1.76
N TYR A 314 -9.99 17.51 1.44
CA TYR A 314 -11.15 17.57 2.30
C TYR A 314 -10.83 16.69 3.51
N ASN A 315 -10.49 17.33 4.62
CA ASN A 315 -10.00 16.62 5.81
C ASN A 315 -11.08 16.42 6.87
N TYR A 316 -11.03 15.26 7.50
CA TYR A 316 -11.82 14.85 8.65
C TYR A 316 -11.07 13.76 9.41
N ALA A 317 -11.51 13.42 10.65
CA ALA A 317 -10.83 12.50 11.53
C ALA A 317 -9.32 12.82 11.62
N ASP A 318 -8.45 11.83 11.51
CA ASP A 318 -6.99 12.00 11.59
C ASP A 318 -6.34 12.39 10.24
N CYS A 319 -7.14 12.81 9.26
CA CYS A 319 -6.62 13.23 7.96
C CYS A 319 -5.82 14.53 8.09
N GLY A 320 -4.62 14.56 7.53
CA GLY A 320 -3.88 15.81 7.32
C GLY A 320 -4.59 16.73 6.32
N ASP A 321 -4.25 17.99 6.36
CA ASP A 321 -4.88 19.04 5.55
C ASP A 321 -4.27 19.20 4.15
N LYS A 322 -3.00 18.84 3.97
CA LYS A 322 -2.25 19.05 2.72
C LYS A 322 -1.93 17.73 2.03
N ARG A 323 -2.17 17.70 0.71
CA ARG A 323 -1.70 16.61 -0.13
C ARG A 323 -0.29 16.87 -0.65
N SER A 324 0.46 15.80 -0.90
CA SER A 324 1.70 15.89 -1.67
C SER A 324 1.37 16.22 -3.14
N GLU A 325 2.20 17.07 -3.75
CA GLU A 325 2.15 17.29 -5.19
C GLU A 325 2.73 16.08 -5.92
N GLY A 326 1.95 15.39 -6.71
CA GLY A 326 2.45 14.30 -7.52
C GLY A 326 1.46 13.17 -7.75
N GLY A 327 1.91 12.14 -8.45
CA GLY A 327 1.12 10.98 -8.78
C GLY A 327 0.93 10.06 -7.58
N ASP A 328 -0.25 9.47 -7.50
CA ASP A 328 -0.55 8.45 -6.50
C ASP A 328 -0.33 7.06 -7.12
N VAL A 329 0.74 6.39 -6.71
CA VAL A 329 1.08 5.05 -7.23
C VAL A 329 0.10 3.99 -6.78
N THR A 330 -0.60 4.21 -5.66
CA THR A 330 -1.69 3.35 -5.20
C THR A 330 -2.85 3.39 -6.20
N LEU A 331 -3.21 4.59 -6.68
CA LEU A 331 -4.23 4.75 -7.73
C LEU A 331 -3.83 4.08 -9.05
N ALA A 332 -2.52 4.02 -9.37
CA ALA A 332 -2.04 3.30 -10.54
C ALA A 332 -2.32 1.78 -10.47
N TRP A 333 -2.22 1.19 -9.28
CA TRP A 333 -2.61 -0.20 -9.07
C TRP A 333 -4.12 -0.40 -9.28
N PHE A 334 -4.95 0.47 -8.71
CA PHE A 334 -6.40 0.42 -8.95
C PHE A 334 -6.76 0.60 -10.42
N ALA A 335 -6.08 1.52 -11.14
CA ALA A 335 -6.26 1.67 -12.59
C ALA A 335 -6.01 0.36 -13.34
N THR A 336 -5.02 -0.41 -12.90
CA THR A 336 -4.70 -1.72 -13.47
C THR A 336 -5.78 -2.76 -13.17
N LYS A 337 -6.20 -2.85 -11.90
CA LYS A 337 -7.16 -3.88 -11.44
C LYS A 337 -8.59 -3.60 -11.92
N THR A 338 -9.00 -2.34 -12.02
CA THR A 338 -10.35 -1.95 -12.45
C THR A 338 -10.48 -1.66 -13.93
N GLY A 339 -9.36 -1.52 -14.65
CA GLY A 339 -9.37 -1.02 -16.04
C GLY A 339 -9.69 0.48 -16.15
N ASN A 340 -9.91 1.19 -15.05
CA ASN A 340 -10.26 2.60 -15.03
C ASN A 340 -9.00 3.48 -15.22
N LYS A 341 -8.68 3.77 -16.49
CA LYS A 341 -7.51 4.56 -16.88
C LYS A 341 -7.44 5.98 -16.28
N PRO A 342 -8.54 6.72 -16.07
CA PRO A 342 -8.54 8.00 -15.37
C PRO A 342 -7.85 8.00 -14.01
N PHE A 343 -7.77 6.89 -13.29
CA PHE A 343 -7.00 6.80 -12.05
C PHE A 343 -5.49 6.94 -12.27
N LEU A 344 -5.00 6.67 -13.48
CA LEU A 344 -3.61 6.82 -13.86
C LEU A 344 -3.39 8.16 -14.56
N LYS A 345 -3.14 9.24 -13.82
CA LYS A 345 -2.74 10.54 -14.38
C LYS A 345 -1.26 10.48 -14.79
N ARG A 346 -0.98 9.94 -15.98
CA ARG A 346 0.40 9.76 -16.48
C ARG A 346 1.22 11.05 -16.47
N THR A 347 0.61 12.18 -16.75
CA THR A 347 1.27 13.50 -16.79
C THR A 347 1.93 13.87 -15.46
N VAL A 348 1.37 13.45 -14.35
CA VAL A 348 1.93 13.72 -13.01
C VAL A 348 3.28 13.01 -12.82
N PHE A 349 3.49 11.86 -13.46
CA PHE A 349 4.75 11.10 -13.39
C PHE A 349 5.85 11.65 -14.31
N PHE A 350 5.54 12.65 -15.12
CA PHE A 350 6.55 13.41 -15.89
C PHE A 350 7.04 14.67 -15.16
N SER A 351 6.32 15.11 -14.12
CA SER A 351 6.74 16.26 -13.35
C SER A 351 7.98 15.94 -12.52
N ARG A 352 8.88 16.82 -12.44
CA ARG A 352 10.15 16.88 -11.68
C ARG A 352 10.63 15.57 -11.01
N ILE A 353 11.66 14.94 -11.55
CA ILE A 353 12.23 13.65 -11.11
C ILE A 353 12.46 13.58 -9.58
N TRP A 354 13.01 14.63 -8.99
CA TRP A 354 13.30 14.67 -7.55
C TRP A 354 12.04 14.69 -6.66
N THR A 355 10.92 15.21 -7.17
CA THR A 355 9.64 15.21 -6.48
C THR A 355 9.12 13.79 -6.32
N LEU A 356 9.21 12.97 -7.37
CA LEU A 356 8.77 11.56 -7.34
C LEU A 356 9.52 10.75 -6.26
N ALA A 357 10.80 11.01 -6.06
CA ALA A 357 11.61 10.31 -5.06
C ALA A 357 11.24 10.66 -3.61
N ASN A 358 10.47 11.71 -3.38
CA ASN A 358 10.07 12.15 -2.04
C ASN A 358 8.65 11.72 -1.64
N PHE A 359 7.93 10.97 -2.49
CA PHE A 359 6.57 10.50 -2.15
C PHE A 359 6.60 9.43 -1.07
N PRO A 360 5.73 9.55 -0.04
CA PRO A 360 5.57 8.50 0.97
C PRO A 360 5.23 7.13 0.37
N GLU A 361 4.41 7.11 -0.70
CA GLU A 361 3.99 5.89 -1.40
C GLU A 361 5.15 5.17 -2.09
N PHE A 362 6.21 5.87 -2.49
CA PHE A 362 7.44 5.26 -3.00
C PHE A 362 8.18 4.44 -1.94
N ARG A 363 7.91 4.66 -0.65
CA ARG A 363 8.46 3.83 0.42
C ARG A 363 7.96 2.39 0.32
N VAL A 364 6.76 2.21 -0.21
CA VAL A 364 6.05 0.92 -0.23
C VAL A 364 5.79 0.40 -1.65
N LEU A 365 5.58 1.29 -2.65
CA LEU A 365 5.00 0.95 -3.96
C LEU A 365 5.75 1.48 -5.19
N PRO A 366 7.06 1.32 -5.36
CA PRO A 366 7.73 1.88 -6.54
C PRO A 366 7.25 1.32 -7.89
N TRP A 367 6.41 0.27 -7.92
CA TRP A 367 6.20 -0.56 -9.12
C TRP A 367 4.80 -0.72 -9.66
N PHE A 368 3.75 -0.35 -8.93
CA PHE A 368 2.38 -0.63 -9.38
C PHE A 368 1.94 0.17 -10.61
N GLY A 369 2.52 1.36 -10.84
CA GLY A 369 2.25 2.15 -12.04
C GLY A 369 2.66 1.48 -13.36
N PHE A 370 3.39 0.37 -13.31
CA PHE A 370 4.05 -0.21 -14.49
C PHE A 370 3.36 -1.40 -15.12
N ARG A 371 2.44 -2.07 -14.42
CA ARG A 371 1.87 -3.33 -14.91
C ARG A 371 1.10 -3.22 -16.22
N ASN A 372 0.55 -2.06 -16.60
CA ASN A 372 -0.33 -1.96 -17.77
C ASN A 372 -0.22 -0.67 -18.58
N THR A 373 0.97 -0.34 -19.08
CA THR A 373 1.12 0.72 -20.08
C THR A 373 1.11 0.16 -21.52
N ARG A 374 0.09 -0.60 -21.93
CA ARG A 374 -0.08 -0.90 -23.37
C ARG A 374 -0.40 0.39 -24.11
N LYS A 375 0.39 0.69 -25.13
CA LYS A 375 0.13 1.76 -26.10
C LYS A 375 -1.27 1.59 -26.70
N LYS A 376 -2.25 2.39 -26.23
CA LYS A 376 -3.32 2.90 -27.10
C LYS A 376 -3.32 4.40 -26.93
N GLN A 377 -3.19 5.11 -28.04
CA GLN A 377 -3.27 6.56 -28.10
C GLN A 377 -4.50 7.03 -27.31
N VAL A 378 -4.28 7.76 -26.25
CA VAL A 378 -5.33 8.48 -25.55
C VAL A 378 -5.68 9.67 -26.45
N LYS A 379 -6.88 9.67 -27.05
CA LYS A 379 -7.45 10.88 -27.60
C LYS A 379 -7.42 11.94 -26.51
N GLN A 380 -6.73 13.05 -26.77
CA GLN A 380 -6.76 14.23 -25.90
C GLN A 380 -8.23 14.64 -25.72
N PHE A 381 -8.68 14.65 -24.48
CA PHE A 381 -9.91 15.35 -24.16
C PHE A 381 -9.64 16.86 -24.35
N PRO A 382 -10.58 17.62 -24.94
CA PRO A 382 -10.46 19.07 -25.03
C PRO A 382 -10.31 19.64 -23.62
N GLU A 383 -9.43 20.62 -23.46
CA GLU A 383 -9.32 21.39 -22.23
C GLU A 383 -10.69 22.00 -21.90
N PRO A 384 -11.07 22.14 -20.61
CA PRO A 384 -12.29 22.81 -20.23
C PRO A 384 -12.21 24.24 -20.78
N GLY A 385 -13.18 24.55 -21.66
CA GLY A 385 -13.22 25.80 -22.41
C GLY A 385 -13.07 27.03 -21.50
N ARG A 386 -12.23 27.96 -21.92
CA ARG A 386 -12.26 29.34 -21.46
C ARG A 386 -13.69 29.87 -21.61
N VAL A 387 -14.33 30.19 -20.51
CA VAL A 387 -15.52 31.03 -20.52
C VAL A 387 -15.09 32.36 -21.14
N MET A 388 -15.53 32.64 -22.37
CA MET A 388 -15.39 33.94 -22.96
C MET A 388 -16.20 34.94 -22.14
N ASP A 389 -15.49 35.90 -21.59
CA ASP A 389 -16.06 37.12 -21.03
C ASP A 389 -16.71 37.93 -22.19
N GLN A 390 -18.03 37.82 -22.30
CA GLN A 390 -18.82 38.70 -23.16
C GLN A 390 -19.39 39.83 -22.32
N THR A 391 -18.55 40.83 -22.01
CA THR A 391 -19.00 42.15 -21.63
C THR A 391 -18.06 43.17 -22.23
N ARG A 392 -18.35 43.62 -23.48
CA ARG A 392 -18.05 44.98 -24.01
C ARG A 392 -18.61 45.10 -25.43
N SER A 393 -19.75 45.71 -25.54
CA SER A 393 -20.11 46.82 -26.39
C SER A 393 -21.60 47.13 -26.26
#